data_d9444ee84f1622d0f8bc93035fd470c4
#
_entry.id   d9444ee84f1622d0f8bc93035fd470c4
#
_cell.length_a   1.000
_cell.length_b   1.000
_cell.length_c   1.000
_cell.angle_alpha   90.00
_cell.angle_beta   90.00
_cell.angle_gamma   90.00
#
_symmetry.space_group_name_H-M   'P 1'
#
loop_
_entity.id
_entity.type
_entity.pdbx_description
1 polymer ?
#
loop_
_entity_poly.entity_id
_entity_poly.type
_entity_poly.pdbx_seq_one_letter_code
_entity_poly.pdbx_strand_id
1 'polypeptide(L)'
;MPRKKILIVDADVASRNFVARKLFEQNYEVLQAGSGKEGLISAWRDHPNLIIVDPVMMDLSGEEIAVKLKQDPRTVELPLIALSGDSSHGRIKSCLDAGFNEYIIKSGQAVATLNDTVGRLFGLTADVMDQGGLLIIFLSAKGGTGTSSLCANFAMNISQYQPKARVAVLDLVLPIGSIASIVGYEGEQNIVTVTDMPPEETTPEFFQRELQPVGIWRFGLLAGSPDPESSNQMKVGRIWDVVTSLKASHDYVLVDIGRSLSKITLPLIQHADLVSLIISTDVSAAALTKTLMNYLKSKGVHENSLYTILNRAVGLEGLSKADAENKLGVKINMSMPYLGTNFSFANSQHQPFSLKFPRDTASIIFQDTAREMAVLAQKIRLG
;
A
#
# COMPACT_ATOMS: atom_id res chain seq x y z
N MET A 1 17.24 21.14 3.36
CA MET A 1 15.91 21.77 3.21
C MET A 1 15.47 22.37 4.54
N PRO A 2 14.68 23.46 4.59
CA PRO A 2 14.15 23.97 5.86
C PRO A 2 13.25 22.90 6.51
N ARG A 3 13.29 22.84 7.85
CA ARG A 3 12.45 21.90 8.59
C ARG A 3 10.97 22.23 8.35
N LYS A 4 10.14 21.18 8.17
CA LYS A 4 8.68 21.36 8.12
C LYS A 4 8.16 21.83 9.48
N LYS A 5 7.26 22.79 9.48
CA LYS A 5 6.72 23.46 10.67
C LYS A 5 5.35 22.90 11.01
N ILE A 6 5.17 22.40 12.23
CA ILE A 6 3.90 21.85 12.73
C ILE A 6 3.42 22.71 13.89
N LEU A 7 2.15 23.14 13.84
CA LEU A 7 1.48 23.82 14.94
C LEU A 7 0.63 22.81 15.73
N ILE A 8 0.81 22.76 17.04
CA ILE A 8 -0.01 21.97 17.95
C ILE A 8 -0.90 22.92 18.75
N VAL A 9 -2.21 22.69 18.71
CA VAL A 9 -3.24 23.44 19.44
C VAL A 9 -3.93 22.49 20.41
N ASP A 10 -3.60 22.58 21.68
CA ASP A 10 -4.13 21.71 22.74
C ASP A 10 -4.10 22.47 24.07
N ALA A 11 -5.22 22.53 24.79
CA ALA A 11 -5.30 23.22 26.07
C ALA A 11 -4.54 22.47 27.18
N ASP A 12 -4.40 21.14 27.08
CA ASP A 12 -3.63 20.34 28.04
C ASP A 12 -2.12 20.52 27.80
N VAL A 13 -1.47 21.16 28.75
CA VAL A 13 -0.02 21.45 28.69
C VAL A 13 0.81 20.17 28.65
N ALA A 14 0.41 19.12 29.37
CA ALA A 14 1.16 17.86 29.43
C ALA A 14 1.08 17.11 28.09
N SER A 15 -0.13 16.98 27.55
CA SER A 15 -0.40 16.41 26.20
C SER A 15 0.37 17.17 25.13
N ARG A 16 0.23 18.49 25.10
CA ARG A 16 0.87 19.39 24.12
C ARG A 16 2.39 19.24 24.12
N ASN A 17 3.02 19.29 25.32
CA ASN A 17 4.46 19.15 25.45
C ASN A 17 4.97 17.75 25.07
N PHE A 18 4.21 16.72 25.38
CA PHE A 18 4.54 15.34 25.01
C PHE A 18 4.56 15.17 23.49
N VAL A 19 3.50 15.61 22.81
CA VAL A 19 3.39 15.55 21.34
C VAL A 19 4.48 16.41 20.68
N ALA A 20 4.71 17.63 21.22
CA ALA A 20 5.74 18.54 20.71
C ALA A 20 7.14 17.90 20.76
N ARG A 21 7.49 17.27 21.89
CA ARG A 21 8.77 16.57 22.03
C ARG A 21 8.90 15.43 21.02
N LYS A 22 7.84 14.64 20.83
CA LYS A 22 7.87 13.51 19.89
C LYS A 22 8.03 13.95 18.43
N LEU A 23 7.40 15.03 18.02
CA LEU A 23 7.57 15.59 16.67
C LEU A 23 8.94 16.27 16.51
N PHE A 24 9.47 16.91 17.56
CA PHE A 24 10.82 17.47 17.54
C PHE A 24 11.90 16.37 17.40
N GLU A 25 11.72 15.22 18.05
CA GLU A 25 12.58 14.03 17.89
C GLU A 25 12.59 13.54 16.43
N GLN A 26 11.53 13.79 15.65
CA GLN A 26 11.41 13.51 14.21
C GLN A 26 11.91 14.64 13.29
N ASN A 27 12.66 15.59 13.84
CA ASN A 27 13.28 16.72 13.12
C ASN A 27 12.30 17.77 12.55
N TYR A 28 11.06 17.85 13.09
CA TYR A 28 10.12 18.93 12.77
C TYR A 28 10.40 20.20 13.60
N GLU A 29 10.08 21.38 13.05
CA GLU A 29 9.92 22.62 13.82
C GLU A 29 8.53 22.64 14.42
N VAL A 30 8.41 22.81 15.75
CA VAL A 30 7.13 22.68 16.44
C VAL A 30 6.74 23.99 17.09
N LEU A 31 5.57 24.51 16.71
CA LEU A 31 4.88 25.61 17.34
C LEU A 31 3.80 25.08 18.28
N GLN A 32 3.52 25.81 19.34
CA GLN A 32 2.52 25.41 20.35
C GLN A 32 1.55 26.55 20.63
N ALA A 33 0.27 26.22 20.76
CA ALA A 33 -0.80 27.13 21.18
C ALA A 33 -1.67 26.44 22.26
N GLY A 34 -1.99 27.16 23.31
CA GLY A 34 -2.77 26.65 24.43
C GLY A 34 -4.28 26.90 24.31
N SER A 35 -4.72 27.59 23.26
CA SER A 35 -6.14 27.89 23.02
C SER A 35 -6.44 27.93 21.51
N GLY A 36 -7.71 27.83 21.15
CA GLY A 36 -8.13 27.87 19.75
C GLY A 36 -7.85 29.25 19.11
N LYS A 37 -8.05 30.35 19.84
CA LYS A 37 -7.73 31.69 19.35
C LYS A 37 -6.23 31.88 19.12
N GLU A 38 -5.38 31.43 20.04
CA GLU A 38 -3.94 31.43 19.86
C GLU A 38 -3.51 30.59 18.67
N GLY A 39 -4.13 29.41 18.51
CA GLY A 39 -3.91 28.50 17.36
C GLY A 39 -4.19 29.16 16.02
N LEU A 40 -5.33 29.87 15.88
CA LEU A 40 -5.68 30.63 14.67
C LEU A 40 -4.67 31.72 14.37
N ILE A 41 -4.30 32.51 15.41
CA ILE A 41 -3.32 33.59 15.26
C ILE A 41 -1.96 33.04 14.80
N SER A 42 -1.47 31.96 15.43
CA SER A 42 -0.23 31.32 15.03
C SER A 42 -0.31 30.74 13.62
N ALA A 43 -1.42 30.12 13.23
CA ALA A 43 -1.61 29.58 11.89
C ALA A 43 -1.47 30.67 10.81
N TRP A 44 -2.04 31.83 11.03
CA TRP A 44 -1.98 32.97 10.09
C TRP A 44 -0.65 33.72 10.10
N ARG A 45 0.00 33.80 11.25
CA ARG A 45 1.27 34.55 11.43
C ARG A 45 2.48 33.75 11.02
N ASP A 46 2.53 32.46 11.46
CA ASP A 46 3.74 31.64 11.42
C ASP A 46 3.77 30.68 10.24
N HIS A 47 2.66 30.59 9.50
CA HIS A 47 2.50 29.75 8.29
C HIS A 47 3.01 28.32 8.48
N PRO A 48 2.42 27.52 9.40
CA PRO A 48 2.80 26.13 9.57
C PRO A 48 2.48 25.32 8.30
N ASN A 49 3.13 24.17 8.16
CA ASN A 49 2.85 23.27 7.06
C ASN A 49 1.75 22.24 7.39
N LEU A 50 1.42 22.07 8.70
CA LEU A 50 0.39 21.19 9.22
C LEU A 50 -0.06 21.67 10.60
N ILE A 51 -1.31 21.45 10.95
CA ILE A 51 -1.86 21.80 12.26
C ILE A 51 -2.48 20.57 12.91
N ILE A 52 -2.11 20.30 14.17
CA ILE A 52 -2.70 19.28 15.03
C ILE A 52 -3.54 20.00 16.07
N VAL A 53 -4.82 19.65 16.17
CA VAL A 53 -5.77 20.30 17.07
C VAL A 53 -6.43 19.28 17.99
N ASP A 54 -6.43 19.54 19.29
CA ASP A 54 -7.41 18.87 20.15
C ASP A 54 -8.77 19.55 19.94
N PRO A 55 -9.80 18.85 19.44
CA PRO A 55 -11.11 19.47 19.20
C PRO A 55 -11.86 19.85 20.46
N VAL A 56 -11.40 19.42 21.65
CA VAL A 56 -12.05 19.72 22.94
C VAL A 56 -11.32 20.86 23.62
N MET A 57 -11.73 22.09 23.33
CA MET A 57 -11.19 23.31 23.95
C MET A 57 -12.32 24.21 24.47
N MET A 58 -11.99 25.10 25.42
CA MET A 58 -12.98 25.93 26.10
C MET A 58 -13.38 27.20 25.33
N ASP A 59 -12.50 27.73 24.46
CA ASP A 59 -12.70 29.00 23.79
C ASP A 59 -13.25 28.89 22.37
N LEU A 60 -12.82 27.89 21.61
CA LEU A 60 -13.29 27.56 20.28
C LEU A 60 -13.24 26.03 20.11
N SER A 61 -14.30 25.43 19.58
CA SER A 61 -14.26 24.01 19.24
C SER A 61 -13.30 23.75 18.07
N GLY A 62 -12.80 22.51 17.96
CA GLY A 62 -11.94 22.12 16.84
C GLY A 62 -12.63 22.31 15.50
N GLU A 63 -13.94 22.03 15.43
CA GLU A 63 -14.75 22.23 14.24
C GLU A 63 -14.81 23.70 13.81
N GLU A 64 -14.97 24.63 14.77
CA GLU A 64 -14.96 26.08 14.47
C GLU A 64 -13.58 26.54 13.98
N ILE A 65 -12.51 25.99 14.54
CA ILE A 65 -11.14 26.29 14.09
C ILE A 65 -10.96 25.76 12.64
N ALA A 66 -11.34 24.52 12.38
CA ALA A 66 -11.21 23.92 11.06
C ALA A 66 -11.98 24.72 10.00
N VAL A 67 -13.24 25.08 10.27
CA VAL A 67 -14.05 25.90 9.37
C VAL A 67 -13.38 27.23 9.07
N LYS A 68 -12.86 27.95 10.10
CA LYS A 68 -12.17 29.23 9.91
C LYS A 68 -10.89 29.09 9.08
N LEU A 69 -10.11 28.03 9.32
CA LEU A 69 -8.89 27.78 8.55
C LEU A 69 -9.20 27.39 7.09
N LYS A 70 -10.26 26.63 6.86
CA LYS A 70 -10.69 26.21 5.50
C LYS A 70 -11.38 27.31 4.71
N GLN A 71 -11.85 28.37 5.37
CA GLN A 71 -12.43 29.55 4.71
C GLN A 71 -11.39 30.62 4.35
N ASP A 72 -10.19 30.59 4.93
CA ASP A 72 -9.13 31.56 4.65
C ASP A 72 -8.22 31.05 3.51
N PRO A 73 -8.06 31.82 2.41
CA PRO A 73 -7.21 31.42 1.27
C PRO A 73 -5.76 31.09 1.63
N ARG A 74 -5.24 31.62 2.75
CA ARG A 74 -3.86 31.35 3.22
C ARG A 74 -3.69 30.00 3.89
N THR A 75 -4.79 29.42 4.38
CA THR A 75 -4.77 28.20 5.20
C THR A 75 -5.71 27.10 4.71
N VAL A 76 -6.46 27.33 3.63
CA VAL A 76 -7.42 26.36 3.05
C VAL A 76 -6.78 25.03 2.71
N GLU A 77 -5.55 25.03 2.17
CA GLU A 77 -4.81 23.84 1.78
C GLU A 77 -4.04 23.18 2.93
N LEU A 78 -3.98 23.82 4.12
CA LEU A 78 -3.24 23.25 5.24
C LEU A 78 -3.89 21.95 5.72
N PRO A 79 -3.11 20.87 5.86
CA PRO A 79 -3.61 19.65 6.47
C PRO A 79 -3.91 19.85 7.95
N LEU A 80 -5.05 19.33 8.39
CA LEU A 80 -5.54 19.39 9.77
C LEU A 80 -5.68 17.99 10.33
N ILE A 81 -5.08 17.72 11.50
CA ILE A 81 -5.24 16.48 12.26
C ILE A 81 -5.98 16.78 13.55
N ALA A 82 -7.08 16.09 13.83
CA ALA A 82 -7.68 16.07 15.15
C ALA A 82 -6.99 15.02 16.02
N LEU A 83 -6.52 15.40 17.22
CA LEU A 83 -5.90 14.50 18.19
C LEU A 83 -6.65 14.63 19.53
N SER A 84 -7.51 13.66 19.86
CA SER A 84 -8.47 13.76 20.97
C SER A 84 -8.57 12.51 21.82
N GLY A 85 -8.92 12.68 23.09
CA GLY A 85 -9.32 11.57 23.96
C GLY A 85 -10.76 11.06 23.69
N ASP A 86 -11.59 11.81 22.98
CA ASP A 86 -12.97 11.43 22.67
C ASP A 86 -12.99 10.42 21.48
N SER A 87 -13.51 9.23 21.70
CA SER A 87 -13.62 8.17 20.70
C SER A 87 -15.03 8.02 20.13
N SER A 88 -15.96 8.95 20.43
CA SER A 88 -17.33 8.86 19.97
C SER A 88 -17.45 9.06 18.44
N HIS A 89 -18.27 8.23 17.80
CA HIS A 89 -18.51 8.30 16.36
C HIS A 89 -19.06 9.67 15.91
N GLY A 90 -19.86 10.32 16.74
CA GLY A 90 -20.40 11.65 16.47
C GLY A 90 -19.31 12.70 16.37
N ARG A 91 -18.36 12.70 17.31
CA ARG A 91 -17.24 13.65 17.33
C ARG A 91 -16.29 13.41 16.15
N ILE A 92 -15.95 12.15 15.89
CA ILE A 92 -15.11 11.79 14.75
C ILE A 92 -15.72 12.32 13.44
N LYS A 93 -17.03 12.06 13.24
CA LYS A 93 -17.73 12.49 12.04
C LYS A 93 -17.78 14.02 11.92
N SER A 94 -18.15 14.73 12.99
CA SER A 94 -18.24 16.20 12.96
C SER A 94 -16.90 16.87 12.67
N CYS A 95 -15.80 16.35 13.19
CA CYS A 95 -14.46 16.86 12.85
C CYS A 95 -14.11 16.64 11.37
N LEU A 96 -14.35 15.43 10.84
CA LEU A 96 -14.07 15.16 9.43
C LEU A 96 -14.94 16.00 8.49
N ASP A 97 -16.22 16.18 8.82
CA ASP A 97 -17.16 17.03 8.06
C ASP A 97 -16.76 18.51 8.11
N ALA A 98 -16.12 18.97 9.20
CA ALA A 98 -15.60 20.32 9.36
C ALA A 98 -14.30 20.59 8.58
N GLY A 99 -13.65 19.57 8.02
CA GLY A 99 -12.48 19.70 7.17
C GLY A 99 -11.17 19.19 7.77
N PHE A 100 -11.21 18.43 8.85
CA PHE A 100 -10.04 17.66 9.29
C PHE A 100 -9.72 16.55 8.30
N ASN A 101 -8.44 16.38 7.99
CA ASN A 101 -7.96 15.30 7.12
C ASN A 101 -7.96 13.94 7.84
N GLU A 102 -7.70 13.96 9.17
CA GLU A 102 -7.65 12.74 9.99
C GLU A 102 -8.09 13.03 11.43
N TYR A 103 -8.58 11.98 12.09
CA TYR A 103 -8.92 11.99 13.51
C TYR A 103 -8.17 10.86 14.22
N ILE A 104 -7.33 11.20 15.19
CA ILE A 104 -6.51 10.27 15.95
C ILE A 104 -6.96 10.28 17.41
N ILE A 105 -7.24 9.09 17.94
CA ILE A 105 -7.63 8.92 19.35
C ILE A 105 -6.36 8.87 20.22
N LYS A 106 -6.27 9.70 21.27
CA LYS A 106 -5.18 9.67 22.27
C LYS A 106 -5.17 8.32 22.98
N SER A 107 -4.26 7.45 22.58
CA SER A 107 -4.05 6.09 23.11
C SER A 107 -2.56 5.79 23.20
N GLY A 108 -2.19 4.64 23.71
CA GLY A 108 -0.78 4.21 23.75
C GLY A 108 -0.09 4.13 22.39
N GLN A 109 -0.86 4.00 21.30
CA GLN A 109 -0.35 3.97 19.92
C GLN A 109 -0.50 5.31 19.18
N ALA A 110 -1.05 6.34 19.83
CA ALA A 110 -1.37 7.61 19.18
C ALA A 110 -0.15 8.29 18.53
N VAL A 111 1.02 8.19 19.16
CA VAL A 111 2.26 8.81 18.65
C VAL A 111 2.72 8.12 17.37
N ALA A 112 2.70 6.79 17.30
CA ALA A 112 3.07 6.07 16.09
C ALA A 112 2.12 6.42 14.95
N THR A 113 0.80 6.36 15.19
CA THR A 113 -0.23 6.75 14.21
C THR A 113 -0.07 8.22 13.77
N LEU A 114 0.27 9.11 14.70
CA LEU A 114 0.48 10.53 14.39
C LEU A 114 1.69 10.74 13.48
N ASN A 115 2.82 10.10 13.77
CA ASN A 115 4.02 10.19 12.95
C ASN A 115 3.77 9.71 11.52
N ASP A 116 3.11 8.57 11.36
CA ASP A 116 2.74 8.01 10.05
C ASP A 116 1.80 8.97 9.29
N THR A 117 0.80 9.54 9.99
CA THR A 117 -0.15 10.48 9.39
C THR A 117 0.53 11.78 8.97
N VAL A 118 1.41 12.34 9.82
CA VAL A 118 2.19 13.55 9.50
C VAL A 118 3.11 13.31 8.30
N GLY A 119 3.81 12.17 8.27
CA GLY A 119 4.66 11.78 7.14
C GLY A 119 3.87 11.73 5.83
N ARG A 120 2.70 11.08 5.85
CA ARG A 120 1.79 10.97 4.71
C ARG A 120 1.25 12.33 4.24
N LEU A 121 0.82 13.17 5.16
CA LEU A 121 0.25 14.50 4.83
C LEU A 121 1.31 15.49 4.33
N PHE A 122 2.56 15.31 4.68
CA PHE A 122 3.66 16.10 4.12
C PHE A 122 4.18 15.60 2.77
N GLY A 123 3.64 14.52 2.26
CA GLY A 123 4.15 13.87 1.05
C GLY A 123 5.53 13.24 1.25
N LEU A 124 6.06 13.22 2.50
CA LEU A 124 7.37 12.61 2.77
C LEU A 124 7.37 11.11 2.47
N THR A 125 6.21 10.46 2.67
CA THR A 125 5.99 9.07 2.30
C THR A 125 5.74 8.92 0.79
N ALA A 126 5.07 9.88 0.13
CA ALA A 126 4.86 9.87 -1.30
C ALA A 126 6.19 10.08 -2.05
N ASP A 127 6.97 11.12 -1.71
CA ASP A 127 8.27 11.38 -2.33
C ASP A 127 9.25 10.21 -2.16
N VAL A 128 9.21 9.52 -1.00
CA VAL A 128 10.05 8.33 -0.75
C VAL A 128 9.53 7.12 -1.52
N MET A 129 8.19 6.96 -1.66
CA MET A 129 7.61 5.88 -2.46
C MET A 129 7.75 6.12 -3.97
N ASP A 130 7.86 7.35 -4.42
CA ASP A 130 8.13 7.67 -5.83
C ASP A 130 9.61 7.46 -6.19
N GLN A 131 10.49 7.31 -5.19
CA GLN A 131 11.89 6.96 -5.39
C GLN A 131 12.11 5.44 -5.29
N GLY A 132 13.21 4.97 -5.89
CA GLY A 132 13.59 3.56 -5.88
C GLY A 132 12.83 2.70 -6.89
N GLY A 133 12.73 1.42 -6.64
CA GLY A 133 12.14 0.44 -7.53
C GLY A 133 10.65 0.60 -7.77
N LEU A 134 10.15 0.04 -8.85
CA LEU A 134 8.75 0.08 -9.26
C LEU A 134 7.90 -0.83 -8.35
N LEU A 135 6.79 -0.30 -7.87
CA LEU A 135 5.83 -1.01 -7.03
C LEU A 135 4.65 -1.52 -7.86
N ILE A 136 4.49 -2.84 -7.91
CA ILE A 136 3.40 -3.50 -8.64
C ILE A 136 2.55 -4.29 -7.64
N ILE A 137 1.30 -3.92 -7.48
CA ILE A 137 0.37 -4.59 -6.56
C ILE A 137 -0.47 -5.62 -7.31
N PHE A 138 -0.60 -6.82 -6.74
CA PHE A 138 -1.50 -7.87 -7.24
C PHE A 138 -2.68 -8.02 -6.29
N LEU A 139 -3.88 -7.92 -6.85
CA LEU A 139 -5.08 -7.99 -6.06
C LEU A 139 -6.25 -8.59 -6.85
N SER A 140 -7.23 -9.14 -6.14
CA SER A 140 -8.48 -9.65 -6.72
C SER A 140 -9.67 -9.32 -5.81
N ALA A 141 -10.85 -9.23 -6.40
CA ALA A 141 -12.09 -9.05 -5.65
C ALA A 141 -12.63 -10.35 -5.03
N LYS A 142 -12.15 -11.51 -5.48
CA LYS A 142 -12.61 -12.85 -5.05
C LYS A 142 -11.40 -13.76 -4.77
N GLY A 143 -11.53 -14.60 -3.75
CA GLY A 143 -10.51 -15.62 -3.46
C GLY A 143 -10.48 -16.73 -4.51
N GLY A 144 -9.34 -17.42 -4.63
CA GLY A 144 -9.18 -18.54 -5.56
C GLY A 144 -9.02 -18.14 -7.03
N THR A 145 -8.72 -16.87 -7.31
CA THR A 145 -8.53 -16.35 -8.67
C THR A 145 -7.13 -16.62 -9.25
N GLY A 146 -6.22 -17.22 -8.46
CA GLY A 146 -4.84 -17.48 -8.89
C GLY A 146 -3.91 -16.28 -8.75
N THR A 147 -4.27 -15.27 -7.98
CA THR A 147 -3.50 -14.03 -7.81
C THR A 147 -2.06 -14.30 -7.42
N SER A 148 -1.80 -15.07 -6.37
CA SER A 148 -0.45 -15.39 -5.87
C SER A 148 0.39 -16.16 -6.90
N SER A 149 -0.20 -17.15 -7.56
CA SER A 149 0.50 -17.90 -8.61
C SER A 149 0.87 -17.03 -9.81
N LEU A 150 -0.02 -16.10 -10.21
CA LEU A 150 0.27 -15.14 -11.28
C LEU A 150 1.34 -14.14 -10.83
N CYS A 151 1.25 -13.61 -9.60
CA CYS A 151 2.26 -12.70 -9.05
C CYS A 151 3.67 -13.32 -9.12
N ALA A 152 3.84 -14.54 -8.61
CA ALA A 152 5.12 -15.25 -8.64
C ALA A 152 5.62 -15.49 -10.08
N ASN A 153 4.74 -15.95 -11.00
CA ASN A 153 5.11 -16.19 -12.39
C ASN A 153 5.48 -14.90 -13.13
N PHE A 154 4.76 -13.78 -12.91
CA PHE A 154 5.13 -12.50 -13.51
C PHE A 154 6.43 -11.95 -12.93
N ALA A 155 6.67 -12.06 -11.62
CA ALA A 155 7.94 -11.68 -11.00
C ALA A 155 9.13 -12.40 -11.63
N MET A 156 9.02 -13.72 -11.81
CA MET A 156 10.05 -14.51 -12.47
C MET A 156 10.26 -14.08 -13.93
N ASN A 157 9.18 -13.83 -14.69
CA ASN A 157 9.31 -13.41 -16.08
C ASN A 157 9.88 -11.99 -16.21
N ILE A 158 9.61 -11.06 -15.25
CA ILE A 158 10.28 -9.76 -15.17
C ILE A 158 11.78 -9.95 -14.95
N SER A 159 12.18 -10.81 -13.99
CA SER A 159 13.59 -11.13 -13.72
C SER A 159 14.28 -11.76 -14.95
N GLN A 160 13.54 -12.54 -15.74
CA GLN A 160 14.07 -13.13 -16.98
C GLN A 160 14.21 -12.08 -18.10
N TYR A 161 13.25 -11.16 -18.21
CA TYR A 161 13.28 -10.06 -19.18
C TYR A 161 14.38 -9.04 -18.88
N GLN A 162 14.62 -8.77 -17.59
CA GLN A 162 15.66 -7.86 -17.12
C GLN A 162 16.66 -8.60 -16.18
N PRO A 163 17.61 -9.36 -16.71
CA PRO A 163 18.48 -10.23 -15.89
C PRO A 163 19.38 -9.50 -14.89
N LYS A 164 19.56 -8.19 -15.05
CA LYS A 164 20.35 -7.34 -14.13
C LYS A 164 19.48 -6.69 -13.05
N ALA A 165 18.15 -6.67 -13.24
CA ALA A 165 17.24 -6.08 -12.28
C ALA A 165 17.07 -6.98 -11.05
N ARG A 166 17.10 -6.37 -9.90
CA ARG A 166 16.75 -7.02 -8.63
C ARG A 166 15.24 -6.97 -8.46
N VAL A 167 14.61 -8.12 -8.35
CA VAL A 167 13.17 -8.26 -8.18
C VAL A 167 12.89 -8.86 -6.81
N ALA A 168 12.04 -8.20 -6.03
CA ALA A 168 11.50 -8.72 -4.78
C ALA A 168 10.00 -9.00 -4.91
N VAL A 169 9.56 -10.05 -4.25
CA VAL A 169 8.14 -10.37 -4.04
C VAL A 169 7.85 -10.31 -2.55
N LEU A 170 6.81 -9.57 -2.19
CA LEU A 170 6.27 -9.50 -0.85
C LEU A 170 4.89 -10.15 -0.82
N ASP A 171 4.71 -11.16 0.02
CA ASP A 171 3.42 -11.80 0.24
C ASP A 171 2.72 -11.15 1.46
N LEU A 172 1.64 -10.42 1.21
CA LEU A 172 0.76 -9.84 2.23
C LEU A 172 -0.63 -10.49 2.26
N VAL A 173 -0.73 -11.73 1.77
CA VAL A 173 -1.95 -12.52 1.89
C VAL A 173 -2.12 -12.97 3.34
N LEU A 174 -3.17 -12.49 3.99
CA LEU A 174 -3.46 -12.79 5.39
C LEU A 174 -4.71 -13.67 5.51
N PRO A 175 -4.77 -14.51 6.55
CA PRO A 175 -3.82 -14.67 7.65
C PRO A 175 -2.66 -15.63 7.38
N ILE A 176 -2.59 -16.26 6.23
CA ILE A 176 -1.54 -17.21 5.83
C ILE A 176 -1.03 -16.84 4.45
N GLY A 177 0.29 -16.69 4.32
CA GLY A 177 0.95 -16.46 3.04
C GLY A 177 0.83 -17.67 2.11
N SER A 178 0.84 -17.44 0.81
CA SER A 178 0.66 -18.50 -0.18
C SER A 178 1.84 -18.65 -1.16
N ILE A 179 2.65 -17.63 -1.36
CA ILE A 179 3.74 -17.66 -2.35
C ILE A 179 4.85 -18.60 -1.93
N ALA A 180 5.19 -18.68 -0.63
CA ALA A 180 6.23 -19.58 -0.14
C ALA A 180 5.98 -21.03 -0.56
N SER A 181 4.74 -21.52 -0.41
CA SER A 181 4.36 -22.88 -0.83
C SER A 181 4.38 -23.08 -2.36
N ILE A 182 4.09 -22.02 -3.13
CA ILE A 182 4.12 -22.09 -4.60
C ILE A 182 5.55 -22.23 -5.10
N VAL A 183 6.50 -21.51 -4.50
CA VAL A 183 7.89 -21.43 -4.98
C VAL A 183 8.83 -22.43 -4.30
N GLY A 184 8.35 -23.15 -3.28
CA GLY A 184 9.16 -24.06 -2.49
C GLY A 184 10.18 -23.33 -1.61
N TYR A 185 9.78 -22.20 -1.02
CA TYR A 185 10.64 -21.42 -0.14
C TYR A 185 10.63 -21.99 1.28
N GLU A 186 11.80 -22.33 1.78
CA GLU A 186 12.03 -22.88 3.11
C GLU A 186 12.86 -21.91 4.00
N GLY A 187 13.03 -20.67 3.56
CA GLY A 187 13.79 -19.66 4.32
C GLY A 187 13.00 -19.09 5.50
N GLU A 188 13.71 -18.41 6.40
CA GLU A 188 13.15 -17.88 7.65
C GLU A 188 12.53 -16.49 7.49
N GLN A 189 12.86 -15.76 6.40
CA GLN A 189 12.41 -14.39 6.21
C GLN A 189 10.93 -14.32 5.82
N ASN A 190 10.13 -13.76 6.71
CA ASN A 190 8.70 -13.53 6.48
C ASN A 190 8.30 -12.16 7.03
N ILE A 191 7.13 -11.67 6.61
CA ILE A 191 6.67 -10.32 6.96
C ILE A 191 6.48 -10.14 8.48
N VAL A 192 6.14 -11.20 9.22
CA VAL A 192 5.95 -11.12 10.67
C VAL A 192 7.30 -10.91 11.36
N THR A 193 8.30 -11.75 11.04
CA THR A 193 9.65 -11.62 11.62
C THR A 193 10.30 -10.29 11.30
N VAL A 194 10.18 -9.83 10.05
CA VAL A 194 10.77 -8.56 9.60
C VAL A 194 10.07 -7.35 10.23
N THR A 195 8.74 -7.37 10.36
CA THR A 195 8.04 -6.26 11.02
C THR A 195 8.27 -6.23 12.53
N ASP A 196 8.70 -7.33 13.16
CA ASP A 196 9.07 -7.38 14.58
C ASP A 196 10.46 -6.80 14.86
N MET A 197 11.37 -6.83 13.88
CA MET A 197 12.71 -6.24 13.99
C MET A 197 12.66 -4.72 14.17
N PRO A 198 13.65 -4.10 14.85
CA PRO A 198 13.81 -2.66 14.90
C PRO A 198 13.91 -2.02 13.51
N PRO A 199 13.39 -0.79 13.30
CA PRO A 199 13.48 -0.11 11.99
C PRO A 199 14.89 0.04 11.45
N GLU A 200 15.86 0.30 12.33
CA GLU A 200 17.28 0.46 12.03
C GLU A 200 17.96 -0.82 11.52
N GLU A 201 17.36 -1.98 11.74
CA GLU A 201 17.88 -3.27 11.26
C GLU A 201 17.28 -3.67 9.91
N THR A 202 16.10 -3.15 9.54
CA THR A 202 15.41 -3.46 8.28
C THR A 202 15.75 -2.46 7.17
N THR A 203 17.04 -2.22 6.98
CA THR A 203 17.60 -1.30 5.99
C THR A 203 17.56 -1.88 4.57
N PRO A 204 17.75 -1.06 3.51
CA PRO A 204 17.92 -1.57 2.15
C PRO A 204 19.04 -2.62 2.01
N GLU A 205 20.15 -2.45 2.74
CA GLU A 205 21.28 -3.39 2.73
C GLU A 205 20.89 -4.74 3.36
N PHE A 206 20.05 -4.72 4.43
CA PHE A 206 19.48 -5.92 5.00
C PHE A 206 18.71 -6.71 3.93
N PHE A 207 17.77 -6.06 3.22
CA PHE A 207 16.99 -6.75 2.20
C PHE A 207 17.84 -7.23 1.02
N GLN A 208 18.86 -6.50 0.61
CA GLN A 208 19.80 -6.96 -0.42
C GLN A 208 20.54 -8.23 -0.02
N ARG A 209 20.91 -8.36 1.26
CA ARG A 209 21.63 -9.51 1.79
C ARG A 209 20.71 -10.70 2.04
N GLU A 210 19.54 -10.47 2.64
CA GLU A 210 18.67 -11.54 3.11
C GLU A 210 17.73 -12.09 2.03
N LEU A 211 17.25 -11.24 1.12
CA LEU A 211 16.34 -11.68 0.07
C LEU A 211 17.12 -12.12 -1.18
N GLN A 212 17.87 -13.21 -1.04
CA GLN A 212 18.51 -13.80 -2.19
C GLN A 212 17.49 -14.48 -3.13
N PRO A 213 17.77 -14.57 -4.43
CA PRO A 213 16.87 -15.18 -5.39
C PRO A 213 16.51 -16.62 -5.01
N VAL A 214 15.21 -16.92 -4.97
CA VAL A 214 14.69 -18.27 -4.67
C VAL A 214 14.90 -19.18 -5.89
N GLY A 215 16.03 -19.89 -5.92
CA GLY A 215 16.35 -20.89 -6.95
C GLY A 215 16.05 -20.41 -8.37
N ILE A 216 15.25 -21.19 -9.09
CA ILE A 216 14.87 -20.93 -10.49
C ILE A 216 13.87 -19.78 -10.66
N TRP A 217 13.25 -19.28 -9.56
CA TRP A 217 12.32 -18.17 -9.59
C TRP A 217 13.00 -16.81 -9.75
N ARG A 218 14.29 -16.71 -9.45
CA ARG A 218 15.15 -15.55 -9.72
C ARG A 218 14.72 -14.23 -9.06
N PHE A 219 13.80 -14.25 -8.12
CA PHE A 219 13.44 -13.10 -7.30
C PHE A 219 13.67 -13.40 -5.82
N GLY A 220 13.93 -12.38 -5.01
CA GLY A 220 13.95 -12.46 -3.56
C GLY A 220 12.54 -12.51 -3.00
N LEU A 221 12.25 -13.41 -2.07
CA LEU A 221 10.93 -13.53 -1.45
C LEU A 221 10.96 -13.07 0.01
N LEU A 222 10.16 -12.07 0.35
CA LEU A 222 9.71 -11.83 1.71
C LEU A 222 8.38 -12.55 1.88
N ALA A 223 8.43 -13.73 2.51
CA ALA A 223 7.26 -14.60 2.63
C ALA A 223 6.16 -13.98 3.49
N GLY A 224 4.93 -14.43 3.31
CA GLY A 224 3.79 -14.04 4.12
C GLY A 224 3.83 -14.69 5.51
N SER A 225 2.79 -14.43 6.31
CA SER A 225 2.67 -15.08 7.62
C SER A 225 2.60 -16.60 7.48
N PRO A 226 3.35 -17.37 8.29
CA PRO A 226 3.34 -18.83 8.22
C PRO A 226 2.03 -19.43 8.74
N ASP A 227 1.33 -18.75 9.63
CA ASP A 227 0.10 -19.20 10.29
C ASP A 227 -0.73 -18.01 10.78
N PRO A 228 -2.03 -18.24 11.15
CA PRO A 228 -2.92 -17.17 11.61
C PRO A 228 -2.50 -16.54 12.95
N GLU A 229 -1.85 -17.28 13.83
CA GLU A 229 -1.45 -16.81 15.15
C GLU A 229 -0.27 -15.85 15.03
N SER A 230 0.73 -16.21 14.24
CA SER A 230 1.83 -15.33 13.87
C SER A 230 1.34 -14.06 13.17
N SER A 231 0.34 -14.18 12.28
CA SER A 231 -0.27 -13.03 11.59
C SER A 231 -0.83 -11.98 12.55
N ASN A 232 -1.40 -12.40 13.70
CA ASN A 232 -1.93 -11.50 14.71
C ASN A 232 -0.84 -10.71 15.45
N GLN A 233 0.41 -11.19 15.44
CA GLN A 233 1.57 -10.54 16.07
C GLN A 233 2.25 -9.54 15.16
N MET A 234 1.92 -9.53 13.87
CA MET A 234 2.53 -8.65 12.88
C MET A 234 2.35 -7.17 13.23
N LYS A 235 3.45 -6.42 13.26
CA LYS A 235 3.44 -4.97 13.50
C LYS A 235 3.06 -4.23 12.22
N VAL A 236 1.76 -4.11 12.02
CA VAL A 236 1.13 -3.54 10.80
C VAL A 236 1.67 -2.17 10.42
N GLY A 237 1.94 -1.30 11.40
CA GLY A 237 2.51 0.04 11.17
C GLY A 237 3.89 0.03 10.50
N ARG A 238 4.61 -1.11 10.52
CA ARG A 238 5.94 -1.26 9.92
C ARG A 238 5.93 -1.64 8.43
N ILE A 239 4.76 -2.06 7.90
CA ILE A 239 4.67 -2.55 6.51
C ILE A 239 5.10 -1.49 5.50
N TRP A 240 4.73 -0.23 5.76
CA TRP A 240 5.14 0.89 4.91
C TRP A 240 6.67 1.06 4.85
N ASP A 241 7.34 1.03 6.01
CA ASP A 241 8.80 1.13 6.09
C ASP A 241 9.48 -0.04 5.37
N VAL A 242 8.96 -1.25 5.55
CA VAL A 242 9.45 -2.46 4.87
C VAL A 242 9.35 -2.31 3.35
N VAL A 243 8.20 -1.89 2.83
CA VAL A 243 8.02 -1.68 1.39
C VAL A 243 8.93 -0.58 0.87
N THR A 244 9.12 0.50 1.63
CA THR A 244 10.06 1.58 1.28
C THR A 244 11.49 1.08 1.19
N SER A 245 11.95 0.30 2.17
CA SER A 245 13.30 -0.29 2.17
C SER A 245 13.47 -1.31 1.04
N LEU A 246 12.43 -2.09 0.73
CA LEU A 246 12.43 -2.99 -0.43
C LEU A 246 12.59 -2.22 -1.74
N LYS A 247 11.86 -1.12 -1.93
CA LYS A 247 11.98 -0.27 -3.12
C LYS A 247 13.36 0.39 -3.23
N ALA A 248 13.97 0.78 -2.10
CA ALA A 248 15.32 1.35 -2.09
C ALA A 248 16.39 0.30 -2.45
N SER A 249 16.10 -0.99 -2.29
CA SER A 249 17.04 -2.09 -2.50
C SER A 249 16.82 -2.90 -3.78
N HIS A 250 15.64 -2.82 -4.40
CA HIS A 250 15.25 -3.61 -5.57
C HIS A 250 14.68 -2.71 -6.67
N ASP A 251 14.86 -3.11 -7.93
CA ASP A 251 14.35 -2.38 -9.09
C ASP A 251 12.85 -2.61 -9.32
N TYR A 252 12.35 -3.76 -8.87
CA TYR A 252 10.92 -4.12 -8.89
C TYR A 252 10.52 -4.75 -7.56
N VAL A 253 9.42 -4.29 -7.01
CA VAL A 253 8.75 -4.86 -5.82
C VAL A 253 7.33 -5.25 -6.21
N LEU A 254 7.06 -6.54 -6.28
CA LEU A 254 5.73 -7.06 -6.53
C LEU A 254 5.10 -7.45 -5.18
N VAL A 255 3.90 -6.97 -4.91
CA VAL A 255 3.21 -7.26 -3.65
C VAL A 255 1.90 -7.98 -3.92
N ASP A 256 1.79 -9.20 -3.40
CA ASP A 256 0.52 -9.94 -3.40
C ASP A 256 -0.28 -9.58 -2.14
N ILE A 257 -1.40 -8.93 -2.32
CA ILE A 257 -2.32 -8.58 -1.23
C ILE A 257 -3.60 -9.45 -1.25
N GLY A 258 -3.66 -10.43 -2.16
CA GLY A 258 -4.82 -11.30 -2.30
C GLY A 258 -6.10 -10.52 -2.60
N ARG A 259 -7.02 -10.47 -1.63
CA ARG A 259 -8.27 -9.69 -1.71
C ARG A 259 -8.41 -8.61 -0.62
N SER A 260 -7.32 -8.31 0.04
CA SER A 260 -7.35 -7.41 1.20
C SER A 260 -7.47 -5.94 0.76
N LEU A 261 -8.50 -5.27 1.24
CA LEU A 261 -8.68 -3.82 1.19
C LEU A 261 -8.75 -3.30 2.63
N SER A 262 -7.62 -3.25 3.28
CA SER A 262 -7.49 -2.81 4.66
C SER A 262 -6.82 -1.43 4.74
N LYS A 263 -6.79 -0.86 5.94
CA LYS A 263 -5.99 0.34 6.23
C LYS A 263 -4.50 0.15 5.95
N ILE A 264 -4.04 -1.09 5.85
CA ILE A 264 -2.66 -1.46 5.53
C ILE A 264 -2.39 -1.40 4.02
N THR A 265 -3.26 -2.07 3.25
CA THR A 265 -3.04 -2.31 1.83
C THR A 265 -3.50 -1.15 0.96
N LEU A 266 -4.47 -0.36 1.40
CA LEU A 266 -4.98 0.77 0.62
C LEU A 266 -3.91 1.84 0.34
N PRO A 267 -3.08 2.27 1.31
CA PRO A 267 -1.97 3.19 1.02
C PRO A 267 -0.98 2.62 -0.01
N LEU A 268 -0.65 1.32 0.06
CA LEU A 268 0.23 0.67 -0.91
C LEU A 268 -0.37 0.71 -2.32
N ILE A 269 -1.68 0.47 -2.45
CA ILE A 269 -2.39 0.53 -3.73
C ILE A 269 -2.39 1.96 -4.30
N GLN A 270 -2.59 2.97 -3.45
CA GLN A 270 -2.61 4.38 -3.85
C GLN A 270 -1.25 4.89 -4.38
N HIS A 271 -0.14 4.32 -3.88
CA HIS A 271 1.22 4.67 -4.28
C HIS A 271 1.87 3.64 -5.22
N ALA A 272 1.08 2.69 -5.73
CA ALA A 272 1.58 1.71 -6.69
C ALA A 272 1.77 2.34 -8.08
N ASP A 273 2.86 1.99 -8.74
CA ASP A 273 3.09 2.33 -10.15
C ASP A 273 2.14 1.55 -11.06
N LEU A 274 1.77 0.32 -10.65
CA LEU A 274 0.81 -0.50 -11.36
C LEU A 274 0.01 -1.36 -10.38
N VAL A 275 -1.29 -1.44 -10.59
CA VAL A 275 -2.21 -2.30 -9.83
C VAL A 275 -2.79 -3.35 -10.76
N SER A 276 -2.34 -4.59 -10.59
CA SER A 276 -2.80 -5.74 -11.37
C SER A 276 -4.05 -6.35 -10.74
N LEU A 277 -5.21 -6.18 -11.40
CA LEU A 277 -6.49 -6.72 -10.97
C LEU A 277 -6.74 -8.08 -11.63
N ILE A 278 -6.73 -9.14 -10.83
CA ILE A 278 -6.97 -10.50 -11.30
C ILE A 278 -8.46 -10.83 -11.21
N ILE A 279 -9.04 -11.19 -12.34
CA ILE A 279 -10.46 -11.44 -12.50
C ILE A 279 -10.63 -12.91 -12.93
N SER A 280 -11.44 -13.69 -12.22
CA SER A 280 -11.82 -15.01 -12.71
C SER A 280 -12.97 -14.93 -13.71
N THR A 281 -13.20 -16.00 -14.46
CA THR A 281 -14.28 -16.09 -15.47
C THR A 281 -15.68 -16.20 -14.86
N ASP A 282 -15.79 -16.27 -13.56
CA ASP A 282 -17.06 -16.32 -12.83
C ASP A 282 -17.80 -14.98 -12.92
N VAL A 283 -19.09 -15.04 -13.20
CA VAL A 283 -19.96 -13.86 -13.33
C VAL A 283 -19.99 -13.02 -12.05
N SER A 284 -19.98 -13.66 -10.87
CA SER A 284 -19.96 -12.97 -9.59
C SER A 284 -18.64 -12.24 -9.35
N ALA A 285 -17.54 -12.81 -9.83
CA ALA A 285 -16.23 -12.17 -9.72
C ALA A 285 -16.16 -10.85 -10.52
N ALA A 286 -16.76 -10.80 -11.72
CA ALA A 286 -16.81 -9.57 -12.51
C ALA A 286 -17.61 -8.48 -11.77
N ALA A 287 -18.77 -8.80 -11.17
CA ALA A 287 -19.55 -7.84 -10.40
C ALA A 287 -18.77 -7.30 -9.19
N LEU A 288 -18.12 -8.17 -8.41
CA LEU A 288 -17.28 -7.78 -7.28
C LEU A 288 -16.10 -6.92 -7.74
N THR A 289 -15.46 -7.27 -8.86
CA THR A 289 -14.35 -6.48 -9.42
C THR A 289 -14.80 -5.09 -9.83
N LYS A 290 -16.00 -4.94 -10.41
CA LYS A 290 -16.55 -3.61 -10.72
C LYS A 290 -16.73 -2.76 -9.47
N THR A 291 -17.25 -3.34 -8.39
CA THR A 291 -17.38 -2.66 -7.10
C THR A 291 -16.00 -2.26 -6.55
N LEU A 292 -15.03 -3.15 -6.61
CA LEU A 292 -13.65 -2.90 -6.20
C LEU A 292 -13.03 -1.75 -7.00
N MET A 293 -13.14 -1.75 -8.33
CA MET A 293 -12.62 -0.69 -9.19
C MET A 293 -13.22 0.67 -8.88
N ASN A 294 -14.55 0.73 -8.68
CA ASN A 294 -15.22 1.97 -8.29
C ASN A 294 -14.74 2.49 -6.93
N TYR A 295 -14.52 1.59 -5.98
CA TYR A 295 -13.94 1.94 -4.68
C TYR A 295 -12.52 2.49 -4.83
N LEU A 296 -11.64 1.83 -5.57
CA LEU A 296 -10.27 2.28 -5.81
C LEU A 296 -10.25 3.67 -6.49
N LYS A 297 -11.11 3.89 -7.50
CA LYS A 297 -11.27 5.21 -8.14
C LYS A 297 -11.70 6.28 -7.12
N SER A 298 -12.65 5.96 -6.23
CA SER A 298 -13.10 6.89 -5.18
C SER A 298 -12.01 7.21 -4.14
N LYS A 299 -10.96 6.39 -4.09
CA LYS A 299 -9.78 6.56 -3.22
C LYS A 299 -8.58 7.19 -3.95
N GLY A 300 -8.78 7.71 -5.16
CA GLY A 300 -7.75 8.42 -5.92
C GLY A 300 -6.82 7.52 -6.74
N VAL A 301 -7.12 6.22 -6.87
CA VAL A 301 -6.35 5.35 -7.77
C VAL A 301 -6.74 5.66 -9.21
N HIS A 302 -5.77 6.06 -10.01
CA HIS A 302 -6.00 6.40 -11.42
C HIS A 302 -6.33 5.18 -12.26
N GLU A 303 -7.25 5.33 -13.22
CA GLU A 303 -7.63 4.22 -14.10
C GLU A 303 -6.44 3.71 -14.94
N ASN A 304 -5.54 4.59 -15.33
CA ASN A 304 -4.35 4.25 -16.11
C ASN A 304 -3.35 3.37 -15.34
N SER A 305 -3.40 3.39 -14.01
CA SER A 305 -2.56 2.50 -13.18
C SER A 305 -3.19 1.13 -12.94
N LEU A 306 -4.42 0.88 -13.41
CA LEU A 306 -5.09 -0.41 -13.30
C LEU A 306 -4.78 -1.28 -14.51
N TYR A 307 -4.20 -2.45 -14.28
CA TYR A 307 -3.94 -3.49 -15.28
C TYR A 307 -4.84 -4.70 -15.03
N THR A 308 -5.82 -4.92 -15.88
CA THR A 308 -6.83 -5.96 -15.71
C THR A 308 -6.47 -7.26 -16.41
N ILE A 309 -6.46 -8.36 -15.65
CA ILE A 309 -6.13 -9.70 -16.12
C ILE A 309 -7.33 -10.61 -15.95
N LEU A 310 -7.94 -11.06 -17.04
CA LEU A 310 -8.93 -12.13 -17.01
C LEU A 310 -8.21 -13.48 -16.93
N ASN A 311 -8.24 -14.11 -15.77
CA ASN A 311 -7.56 -15.39 -15.57
C ASN A 311 -8.50 -16.56 -15.89
N ARG A 312 -8.23 -17.24 -17.00
CA ARG A 312 -8.91 -18.46 -17.45
C ARG A 312 -8.12 -19.74 -17.16
N ALA A 313 -7.01 -19.62 -16.41
CA ALA A 313 -6.10 -20.75 -16.19
C ALA A 313 -6.77 -22.00 -15.61
N VAL A 314 -7.87 -21.85 -14.88
CA VAL A 314 -8.51 -22.94 -14.11
C VAL A 314 -9.82 -23.45 -14.71
N GLY A 315 -10.37 -22.81 -15.76
CA GLY A 315 -11.65 -23.23 -16.33
C GLY A 315 -11.88 -22.77 -17.78
N LEU A 316 -12.43 -23.67 -18.60
CA LEU A 316 -12.84 -23.36 -19.97
C LEU A 316 -14.17 -22.59 -19.99
N GLU A 317 -15.00 -22.81 -18.99
CA GLU A 317 -16.34 -22.20 -18.86
C GLU A 317 -16.27 -20.82 -18.21
N GLY A 318 -17.30 -20.03 -18.42
CA GLY A 318 -17.49 -18.71 -17.82
C GLY A 318 -17.38 -17.58 -18.82
N LEU A 319 -17.15 -16.36 -18.32
CA LEU A 319 -17.15 -15.15 -19.12
C LEU A 319 -16.07 -15.14 -20.20
N SER A 320 -16.45 -14.82 -21.43
CA SER A 320 -15.50 -14.42 -22.46
C SER A 320 -14.87 -13.06 -22.11
N LYS A 321 -13.78 -12.69 -22.81
CA LYS A 321 -13.17 -11.36 -22.64
C LYS A 321 -14.18 -10.26 -22.91
N ALA A 322 -14.95 -10.37 -24.01
CA ALA A 322 -15.96 -9.37 -24.39
C ALA A 322 -17.10 -9.25 -23.35
N ASP A 323 -17.57 -10.38 -22.80
CA ASP A 323 -18.61 -10.36 -21.76
C ASP A 323 -18.10 -9.73 -20.46
N ALA A 324 -16.85 -10.02 -20.11
CA ALA A 324 -16.23 -9.41 -18.94
C ALA A 324 -16.04 -7.90 -19.12
N GLU A 325 -15.56 -7.46 -20.28
CA GLU A 325 -15.41 -6.02 -20.62
C GLU A 325 -16.77 -5.29 -20.57
N ASN A 326 -17.82 -5.89 -21.14
CA ASN A 326 -19.18 -5.33 -21.08
C ASN A 326 -19.69 -5.21 -19.64
N LYS A 327 -19.49 -6.22 -18.80
CA LYS A 327 -19.93 -6.21 -17.39
C LYS A 327 -19.14 -5.22 -16.54
N LEU A 328 -17.84 -5.14 -16.73
CA LEU A 328 -16.96 -4.24 -15.99
C LEU A 328 -17.11 -2.79 -16.46
N GLY A 329 -17.37 -2.58 -17.72
CA GLY A 329 -17.36 -1.27 -18.37
C GLY A 329 -15.95 -0.73 -18.61
N VAL A 330 -14.94 -1.63 -18.63
CA VAL A 330 -13.53 -1.31 -18.88
C VAL A 330 -12.90 -2.36 -19.78
N LYS A 331 -11.86 -1.97 -20.49
CA LYS A 331 -11.05 -2.88 -21.31
C LYS A 331 -10.26 -3.84 -20.43
N ILE A 332 -10.19 -5.11 -20.81
CA ILE A 332 -9.30 -6.10 -20.21
C ILE A 332 -7.97 -6.06 -20.95
N ASN A 333 -6.89 -5.75 -20.23
CA ASN A 333 -5.55 -5.65 -20.79
C ASN A 333 -5.08 -7.02 -21.29
N MET A 334 -5.19 -8.05 -20.45
CA MET A 334 -4.74 -9.40 -20.78
C MET A 334 -5.77 -10.47 -20.41
N SER A 335 -5.88 -11.49 -21.24
CA SER A 335 -6.65 -12.69 -20.93
C SER A 335 -5.70 -13.90 -20.93
N MET A 336 -5.50 -14.48 -19.73
CA MET A 336 -4.75 -15.72 -19.58
C MET A 336 -5.55 -16.88 -20.20
N PRO A 337 -4.95 -17.68 -21.09
CA PRO A 337 -5.63 -18.83 -21.67
C PRO A 337 -5.86 -19.93 -20.61
N TYR A 338 -6.69 -20.90 -20.96
CA TYR A 338 -6.82 -22.11 -20.16
C TYR A 338 -5.52 -22.91 -20.18
N LEU A 339 -4.95 -23.15 -19.02
CA LEU A 339 -3.67 -23.86 -18.85
C LEU A 339 -3.83 -25.34 -18.50
N GLY A 340 -5.07 -25.81 -18.36
CA GLY A 340 -5.35 -27.20 -17.99
C GLY A 340 -4.73 -27.56 -16.64
N THR A 341 -4.24 -28.79 -16.56
CA THR A 341 -3.53 -29.28 -15.37
C THR A 341 -2.09 -28.82 -15.31
N ASN A 342 -1.53 -28.26 -16.41
CA ASN A 342 -0.12 -27.86 -16.48
C ASN A 342 0.24 -26.77 -15.47
N PHE A 343 -0.68 -25.82 -15.19
CA PHE A 343 -0.43 -24.77 -14.22
C PHE A 343 -0.36 -25.31 -12.79
N SER A 344 -1.32 -26.15 -12.41
CA SER A 344 -1.30 -26.81 -11.10
C SER A 344 -0.11 -27.75 -10.95
N PHE A 345 0.27 -28.45 -12.03
CA PHE A 345 1.44 -29.32 -12.03
C PHE A 345 2.76 -28.55 -11.87
N ALA A 346 2.92 -27.41 -12.56
CA ALA A 346 4.08 -26.54 -12.38
C ALA A 346 4.19 -26.04 -10.92
N ASN A 347 3.09 -25.54 -10.37
CA ASN A 347 3.03 -25.07 -8.98
C ASN A 347 3.35 -26.17 -7.97
N SER A 348 2.81 -27.40 -8.16
CA SER A 348 3.08 -28.54 -7.27
C SER A 348 4.54 -29.03 -7.32
N GLN A 349 5.27 -28.65 -8.36
CA GLN A 349 6.71 -28.92 -8.48
C GLN A 349 7.57 -27.69 -8.18
N HIS A 350 6.99 -26.63 -7.62
CA HIS A 350 7.68 -25.38 -7.31
C HIS A 350 8.43 -24.78 -8.50
N GLN A 351 7.86 -24.93 -9.72
CA GLN A 351 8.49 -24.46 -10.95
C GLN A 351 7.67 -23.37 -11.64
N PRO A 352 8.30 -22.30 -12.13
CA PRO A 352 7.63 -21.31 -12.96
C PRO A 352 7.08 -21.94 -14.23
N PHE A 353 5.86 -21.56 -14.60
CA PHE A 353 5.18 -22.14 -15.78
C PHE A 353 6.01 -21.99 -17.05
N SER A 354 6.55 -20.79 -17.30
CA SER A 354 7.32 -20.47 -18.51
C SER A 354 8.61 -21.28 -18.63
N LEU A 355 9.21 -21.69 -17.51
CA LEU A 355 10.39 -22.55 -17.52
C LEU A 355 10.03 -24.01 -17.64
N LYS A 356 8.91 -24.45 -17.03
CA LYS A 356 8.44 -25.84 -17.10
C LYS A 356 7.91 -26.21 -18.48
N PHE A 357 7.17 -25.29 -19.10
CA PHE A 357 6.54 -25.48 -20.41
C PHE A 357 6.96 -24.40 -21.42
N PRO A 358 8.25 -24.30 -21.79
CA PRO A 358 8.77 -23.17 -22.58
C PRO A 358 8.21 -23.10 -24.01
N ARG A 359 7.61 -24.19 -24.51
CA ARG A 359 6.98 -24.25 -25.85
C ARG A 359 5.47 -24.03 -25.82
N ASP A 360 4.88 -23.86 -24.64
CA ASP A 360 3.46 -23.56 -24.50
C ASP A 360 3.20 -22.08 -24.89
N THR A 361 2.13 -21.85 -25.65
CA THR A 361 1.75 -20.48 -26.05
C THR A 361 1.51 -19.58 -24.86
N ALA A 362 1.04 -20.12 -23.74
CA ALA A 362 0.87 -19.36 -22.51
C ALA A 362 2.20 -18.86 -21.93
N SER A 363 3.32 -19.54 -22.17
CA SER A 363 4.63 -19.08 -21.74
C SER A 363 5.05 -17.80 -22.46
N ILE A 364 4.69 -17.66 -23.73
CA ILE A 364 4.87 -16.41 -24.51
C ILE A 364 4.00 -15.32 -23.88
N ILE A 365 2.75 -15.62 -23.56
CA ILE A 365 1.84 -14.66 -22.92
C ILE A 365 2.37 -14.19 -21.57
N PHE A 366 2.91 -15.09 -20.73
CA PHE A 366 3.56 -14.70 -19.47
C PHE A 366 4.73 -13.75 -19.69
N GLN A 367 5.59 -14.04 -20.67
CA GLN A 367 6.76 -13.20 -20.99
C GLN A 367 6.36 -11.84 -21.55
N ASP A 368 5.45 -11.78 -22.51
CA ASP A 368 4.99 -10.54 -23.13
C ASP A 368 4.24 -9.67 -22.12
N THR A 369 3.38 -10.26 -21.31
CA THR A 369 2.65 -9.54 -20.26
C THR A 369 3.58 -9.01 -19.18
N ALA A 370 4.56 -9.78 -18.73
CA ALA A 370 5.55 -9.32 -17.75
C ALA A 370 6.35 -8.12 -18.28
N ARG A 371 6.72 -8.17 -19.56
CA ARG A 371 7.38 -7.06 -20.26
C ARG A 371 6.47 -5.83 -20.36
N GLU A 372 5.21 -6.01 -20.75
CA GLU A 372 4.22 -4.94 -20.84
C GLU A 372 3.99 -4.27 -19.47
N MET A 373 3.82 -5.07 -18.42
CA MET A 373 3.64 -4.57 -17.04
C MET A 373 4.85 -3.76 -16.58
N ALA A 374 6.08 -4.23 -16.83
CA ALA A 374 7.29 -3.53 -16.45
C ALA A 374 7.41 -2.19 -17.17
N VAL A 375 7.15 -2.15 -18.49
CA VAL A 375 7.18 -0.92 -19.31
C VAL A 375 6.06 0.04 -18.88
N LEU A 376 4.85 -0.47 -18.63
CA LEU A 376 3.71 0.37 -18.22
C LEU A 376 3.93 0.99 -16.86
N ALA A 377 4.41 0.21 -15.86
CA ALA A 377 4.74 0.73 -14.53
C ALA A 377 5.78 1.86 -14.60
N GLN A 378 6.82 1.68 -15.41
CA GLN A 378 7.83 2.70 -15.62
C GLN A 378 7.25 3.97 -16.29
N LYS A 379 6.38 3.79 -17.29
CA LYS A 379 5.71 4.90 -17.97
C LYS A 379 4.81 5.69 -17.03
N ILE A 380 4.04 5.02 -16.17
CA ILE A 380 3.16 5.66 -15.18
C ILE A 380 3.96 6.48 -14.18
N ARG A 381 5.10 5.97 -13.71
CA ARG A 381 5.99 6.71 -12.81
C ARG A 381 6.56 7.99 -13.43
N LEU A 382 6.82 7.98 -14.73
CA LEU A 382 7.41 9.13 -15.44
C LEU A 382 6.38 10.20 -15.85
N GLY A 383 5.06 9.96 -15.65
CA GLY A 383 3.97 10.88 -15.99
C GLY A 383 3.46 10.61 -17.39
#